data_4afd6fc2729fa713a085809f16f3e71c
#
_entry.id   4afd6fc2729fa713a085809f16f3e71c
#
_cell.length_a   1.000
_cell.length_b   1.000
_cell.length_c   1.000
_cell.angle_alpha   90.00
_cell.angle_beta   90.00
_cell.angle_gamma   90.00
#
_symmetry.space_group_name_H-M   'P 1'
#
loop_
_entity.id
_entity.type
_entity.pdbx_description
1 polymer ?
#
loop_
_entity_poly.entity_id
_entity_poly.type
_entity_poly.pdbx_seq_one_letter_code
_entity_poly.pdbx_strand_id
1 'polypeptide(L)'
;METTKLNTVDYELEGRVYRISCNMNVLADVQDEYGGNLLRALNTVHGLKSTLAFMAAMLTDAADTQGIIDENGLPLRFTSKQLGRKLTMHQTLEAGTRIYPLIQAAVEQPEEELGEKTPEDEKN
;
A
#
# COMPACT_ATOMS: atom_id res chain seq x y z
N MET A 1 18.96 13.38 -1.75
CA MET A 1 18.49 13.19 -1.94
C MET A 1 17.20 12.88 -2.03
N GLU A 2 16.60 13.28 -2.72
CA GLU A 2 15.34 13.01 -2.90
C GLU A 2 15.06 11.66 -3.17
N THR A 3 15.97 10.93 -3.38
CA THR A 3 15.73 9.54 -3.66
C THR A 3 15.08 8.84 -2.50
N THR A 4 15.01 9.46 -1.36
CA THR A 4 14.37 8.80 -0.25
C THR A 4 12.87 9.00 -0.23
N LYS A 5 12.33 9.78 -1.14
CA LYS A 5 10.92 9.98 -1.13
C LYS A 5 10.17 8.77 -1.59
N LEU A 6 9.06 8.50 -0.95
CA LEU A 6 8.20 7.41 -1.38
C LEU A 6 7.39 7.84 -2.57
N ASN A 7 7.10 6.91 -3.44
CA ASN A 7 6.22 7.17 -4.57
C ASN A 7 4.80 7.34 -4.06
N THR A 8 4.07 8.25 -4.67
CA THR A 8 2.68 8.48 -4.30
C THR A 8 1.83 8.53 -5.56
N VAL A 9 0.54 8.28 -5.37
CA VAL A 9 -0.43 8.35 -6.44
C VAL A 9 -1.70 8.97 -5.85
N ASP A 10 -2.34 9.83 -6.62
CA ASP A 10 -3.61 10.39 -6.19
C ASP A 10 -4.70 9.42 -6.58
N TYR A 11 -5.56 9.09 -5.64
CA TYR A 11 -6.66 8.17 -5.88
C TYR A 11 -7.96 8.81 -5.39
N GLU A 12 -8.95 8.85 -6.27
CA GLU A 12 -10.21 9.48 -5.90
C GLU A 12 -11.22 8.42 -5.48
N LEU A 13 -11.85 8.63 -4.33
CA LEU A 13 -12.87 7.74 -3.84
C LEU A 13 -13.99 8.58 -3.27
N GLU A 14 -15.18 8.40 -3.83
CA GLU A 14 -16.37 9.10 -3.34
C GLU A 14 -16.17 10.61 -3.28
N GLY A 15 -15.57 11.14 -4.33
CA GLY A 15 -15.43 12.58 -4.45
C GLY A 15 -14.26 13.18 -3.71
N ARG A 16 -13.46 12.37 -3.06
CA ARG A 16 -12.32 12.89 -2.32
C ARG A 16 -11.03 12.27 -2.85
N VAL A 17 -9.99 13.08 -2.97
CA VAL A 17 -8.71 12.62 -3.48
C VAL A 17 -7.80 12.27 -2.31
N TYR A 18 -7.25 11.06 -2.34
CA TYR A 18 -6.32 10.61 -1.33
C TYR A 18 -4.96 10.44 -1.98
N ARG A 19 -3.92 10.97 -1.34
CA ARG A 19 -2.57 10.77 -1.84
C ARG A 19 -2.03 9.54 -1.18
N ILE A 20 -2.04 8.43 -1.89
CA ILE A 20 -1.70 7.14 -1.31
C ILE A 20 -0.26 6.77 -1.62
N SER A 21 0.33 6.00 -0.73
CA SER A 21 1.67 5.48 -0.90
C SER A 21 1.74 4.15 -0.14
N CYS A 22 2.80 3.41 -0.38
CA CYS A 22 2.99 2.16 0.33
C CYS A 22 4.20 2.32 1.24
N ASN A 23 3.94 2.71 2.48
CA ASN A 23 5.02 2.89 3.45
C ASN A 23 4.99 1.73 4.44
N MET A 24 5.84 1.79 5.46
CA MET A 24 5.94 0.68 6.41
C MET A 24 4.67 0.50 7.23
N ASN A 25 3.93 1.58 7.48
CA ASN A 25 2.67 1.44 8.20
C ASN A 25 1.66 0.67 7.37
N VAL A 26 1.64 0.90 6.06
CA VAL A 26 0.77 0.17 5.17
C VAL A 26 1.16 -1.31 5.17
N LEU A 27 2.45 -1.60 5.07
CA LEU A 27 2.90 -2.98 5.07
C LEU A 27 2.56 -3.68 6.38
N ALA A 28 2.69 -2.98 7.50
CA ALA A 28 2.37 -3.56 8.78
C ALA A 28 0.89 -3.86 8.91
N ASP A 29 0.04 -2.97 8.39
CA ASP A 29 -1.39 -3.19 8.44
C ASP A 29 -1.79 -4.39 7.59
N VAL A 30 -1.19 -4.51 6.41
CA VAL A 30 -1.49 -5.64 5.54
C VAL A 30 -0.97 -6.94 6.18
N GLN A 31 0.21 -6.87 6.77
CA GLN A 31 0.75 -8.04 7.45
C GLN A 31 -0.21 -8.51 8.55
N ASP A 32 -0.76 -7.57 9.28
CA ASP A 32 -1.68 -7.90 10.34
C ASP A 32 -2.96 -8.55 9.81
N GLU A 33 -3.45 -8.05 8.71
CA GLU A 33 -4.64 -8.61 8.12
C GLU A 33 -4.40 -10.04 7.62
N TYR A 34 -3.17 -10.38 7.30
CA TYR A 34 -2.82 -11.72 6.84
C TYR A 34 -2.27 -12.59 7.98
N GLY A 35 -2.61 -12.24 9.22
CA GLY A 35 -2.21 -13.06 10.36
C GLY A 35 -0.72 -13.10 10.60
N GLY A 36 -0.03 -12.01 10.24
CA GLY A 36 1.41 -11.92 10.43
C GLY A 36 2.21 -12.36 9.21
N ASN A 37 1.54 -12.80 8.16
CA ASN A 37 2.24 -13.36 6.99
C ASN A 37 2.21 -12.38 5.81
N LEU A 38 3.08 -11.39 5.86
CA LEU A 38 3.15 -10.40 4.78
C LEU A 38 3.54 -11.03 3.46
N LEU A 39 4.39 -12.05 3.50
CA LEU A 39 4.84 -12.67 2.28
C LEU A 39 3.67 -13.27 1.50
N ARG A 40 2.70 -13.80 2.23
CA ARG A 40 1.53 -14.34 1.55
C ARG A 40 0.77 -13.25 0.82
N ALA A 41 0.63 -12.08 1.45
CA ALA A 41 -0.04 -10.97 0.79
C ALA A 41 0.71 -10.55 -0.47
N LEU A 42 2.04 -10.52 -0.39
CA LEU A 42 2.85 -10.09 -1.52
C LEU A 42 2.82 -11.12 -2.65
N ASN A 43 2.78 -12.39 -2.30
CA ASN A 43 2.75 -13.43 -3.32
C ASN A 43 1.43 -13.48 -4.06
N THR A 44 0.38 -12.92 -3.49
CA THR A 44 -0.92 -12.91 -4.14
C THR A 44 -1.36 -11.48 -4.44
N VAL A 45 -0.40 -10.60 -4.69
CA VAL A 45 -0.66 -9.19 -4.79
C VAL A 45 -1.61 -8.81 -5.91
N HIS A 46 -1.73 -9.64 -6.94
CA HIS A 46 -2.66 -9.37 -8.02
C HIS A 46 -4.06 -9.92 -7.74
N GLY A 47 -4.25 -10.63 -6.63
CA GLY A 47 -5.56 -11.15 -6.30
C GLY A 47 -6.45 -10.11 -5.66
N LEU A 48 -7.74 -10.34 -5.67
CA LEU A 48 -8.68 -9.36 -5.13
C LEU A 48 -8.47 -9.11 -3.65
N LYS A 49 -8.24 -10.14 -2.88
CA LYS A 49 -8.09 -9.96 -1.44
C LYS A 49 -6.90 -9.08 -1.11
N SER A 50 -5.76 -9.34 -1.74
CA SER A 50 -4.58 -8.54 -1.48
C SER A 50 -4.74 -7.12 -2.00
N THR A 51 -5.35 -6.95 -3.16
CA THR A 51 -5.58 -5.62 -3.69
C THR A 51 -6.42 -4.79 -2.72
N LEU A 52 -7.49 -5.38 -2.22
CA LEU A 52 -8.35 -4.65 -1.29
C LEU A 52 -7.63 -4.38 0.04
N ALA A 53 -6.82 -5.31 0.49
CA ALA A 53 -6.09 -5.12 1.73
C ALA A 53 -5.08 -3.98 1.61
N PHE A 54 -4.32 -3.95 0.52
CA PHE A 54 -3.35 -2.87 0.32
C PHE A 54 -4.06 -1.54 0.12
N MET A 55 -5.16 -1.52 -0.63
CA MET A 55 -5.88 -0.29 -0.83
C MET A 55 -6.44 0.26 0.47
N ALA A 56 -7.02 -0.61 1.29
CA ALA A 56 -7.59 -0.15 2.55
C ALA A 56 -6.51 0.43 3.45
N ALA A 57 -5.36 -0.21 3.51
CA ALA A 57 -4.26 0.27 4.34
C ALA A 57 -3.72 1.59 3.80
N MET A 58 -3.58 1.71 2.48
CA MET A 58 -3.06 2.94 1.89
C MET A 58 -4.03 4.10 2.07
N LEU A 59 -5.32 3.84 1.92
CA LEU A 59 -6.32 4.89 2.10
C LEU A 59 -6.40 5.33 3.56
N THR A 60 -6.31 4.38 4.49
CA THR A 60 -6.33 4.71 5.90
C THR A 60 -5.13 5.57 6.26
N ASP A 61 -3.96 5.20 5.76
CA ASP A 61 -2.75 5.97 6.04
C ASP A 61 -2.84 7.37 5.42
N ALA A 62 -3.36 7.46 4.20
CA ALA A 62 -3.51 8.75 3.54
C ALA A 62 -4.48 9.64 4.29
N ALA A 63 -5.60 9.07 4.75
CA ALA A 63 -6.56 9.85 5.51
C ALA A 63 -5.94 10.39 6.79
N ASP A 64 -5.12 9.57 7.43
CA ASP A 64 -4.47 10.00 8.65
C ASP A 64 -3.50 11.14 8.39
N THR A 65 -2.66 11.01 7.37
CA THR A 65 -1.69 12.06 7.07
C THR A 65 -2.36 13.32 6.55
N GLN A 66 -3.51 13.19 5.90
CA GLN A 66 -4.23 14.34 5.39
C GLN A 66 -5.18 14.96 6.43
N GLY A 67 -5.25 14.35 7.61
CA GLY A 67 -6.07 14.90 8.68
C GLY A 67 -7.55 14.73 8.46
N ILE A 68 -7.96 13.70 7.73
CA ILE A 68 -9.35 13.47 7.44
C ILE A 68 -9.99 12.68 8.57
N ILE A 69 -11.11 13.18 9.09
CA ILE A 69 -11.78 12.51 10.20
C ILE A 69 -13.16 12.08 9.76
N ASP A 70 -13.73 11.15 10.51
CA ASP A 70 -15.06 10.66 10.23
C ASP A 70 -16.09 11.56 10.94
N GLU A 71 -17.37 11.17 10.85
CA GLU A 71 -18.42 12.01 11.40
C GLU A 71 -18.35 12.10 12.91
N ASN A 72 -17.63 11.21 13.56
CA ASN A 72 -17.49 11.26 15.00
C ASN A 72 -16.21 11.97 15.45
N GLY A 73 -15.48 12.54 14.51
CA GLY A 73 -14.26 13.27 14.83
C GLY A 73 -13.06 12.38 15.01
N LEU A 74 -13.15 11.11 14.67
CA LEU A 74 -12.03 10.17 14.78
C LEU A 74 -11.36 10.02 13.43
N PRO A 75 -10.10 9.58 13.40
CA PRO A 75 -9.42 9.40 12.12
C PRO A 75 -10.20 8.43 11.23
N LEU A 76 -10.38 8.83 9.98
CA LEU A 76 -11.12 8.01 9.03
C LEU A 76 -10.33 6.76 8.71
N ARG A 77 -10.99 5.61 8.73
CA ARG A 77 -10.34 4.34 8.47
C ARG A 77 -11.10 3.55 7.42
N PHE A 78 -10.38 2.76 6.66
CA PHE A 78 -10.97 1.92 5.64
C PHE A 78 -10.62 0.48 5.93
N THR A 79 -11.53 -0.42 5.61
CA THR A 79 -11.26 -1.85 5.74
C THR A 79 -11.46 -2.51 4.40
N SER A 80 -10.86 -3.67 4.23
CA SER A 80 -11.02 -4.43 3.00
C SER A 80 -12.48 -4.71 2.71
N LYS A 81 -13.25 -5.04 3.74
CA LYS A 81 -14.65 -5.36 3.54
C LYS A 81 -15.46 -4.15 3.10
N GLN A 82 -15.15 -2.98 3.63
CA GLN A 82 -15.84 -1.78 3.20
C GLN A 82 -15.57 -1.50 1.74
N LEU A 83 -14.32 -1.62 1.33
CA LEU A 83 -13.98 -1.37 -0.05
C LEU A 83 -14.59 -2.41 -0.96
N GLY A 84 -14.64 -3.66 -0.49
CA GLY A 84 -15.24 -4.72 -1.28
C GLY A 84 -16.72 -4.50 -1.53
N ARG A 85 -17.39 -3.74 -0.67
CA ARG A 85 -18.79 -3.42 -0.88
C ARG A 85 -18.99 -2.24 -1.79
N LYS A 86 -17.97 -1.38 -1.93
CA LYS A 86 -18.11 -0.16 -2.71
C LYS A 86 -17.57 -0.24 -4.12
N LEU A 87 -16.60 -1.07 -4.36
CA LEU A 87 -15.92 -1.09 -5.64
C LEU A 87 -16.39 -2.23 -6.51
N THR A 88 -16.51 -1.95 -7.80
CA THR A 88 -16.81 -3.01 -8.77
C THR A 88 -15.52 -3.75 -9.09
N MET A 89 -15.66 -4.89 -9.78
CA MET A 89 -14.49 -5.64 -10.21
C MET A 89 -13.57 -4.78 -11.07
N HIS A 90 -14.16 -4.03 -12.00
CA HIS A 90 -13.35 -3.20 -12.89
C HIS A 90 -12.59 -2.15 -12.08
N GLN A 91 -13.25 -1.51 -11.13
CA GLN A 91 -12.60 -0.50 -10.31
C GLN A 91 -11.50 -1.10 -9.47
N THR A 92 -11.72 -2.30 -8.95
CA THR A 92 -10.70 -2.96 -8.13
C THR A 92 -9.49 -3.32 -8.96
N LEU A 93 -9.71 -3.84 -10.18
CA LEU A 93 -8.59 -4.19 -11.04
C LEU A 93 -7.81 -2.96 -11.47
N GLU A 94 -8.53 -1.88 -11.77
CA GLU A 94 -7.86 -0.67 -12.15
C GLU A 94 -7.04 -0.12 -11.00
N ALA A 95 -7.59 -0.13 -9.79
CA ALA A 95 -6.85 0.33 -8.63
C ALA A 95 -5.60 -0.53 -8.45
N GLY A 96 -5.72 -1.83 -8.67
CA GLY A 96 -4.56 -2.71 -8.53
C GLY A 96 -3.42 -2.32 -9.44
N THR A 97 -3.73 -1.92 -10.68
CA THR A 97 -2.65 -1.52 -11.58
C THR A 97 -1.98 -0.25 -11.12
N ARG A 98 -2.70 0.61 -10.40
CA ARG A 98 -2.11 1.86 -9.93
C ARG A 98 -1.29 1.67 -8.67
N ILE A 99 -1.68 0.75 -7.80
CA ILE A 99 -0.97 0.57 -6.54
C ILE A 99 0.17 -0.44 -6.62
N TYR A 100 0.13 -1.35 -7.60
CA TYR A 100 1.18 -2.37 -7.70
C TYR A 100 2.59 -1.77 -7.78
N PRO A 101 2.83 -0.72 -8.57
CA PRO A 101 4.18 -0.14 -8.59
C PRO A 101 4.58 0.45 -7.24
N LEU A 102 3.62 0.95 -6.46
CA LEU A 102 3.93 1.48 -5.15
C LEU A 102 4.37 0.36 -4.22
N ILE A 103 3.71 -0.79 -4.32
CA ILE A 103 4.05 -1.92 -3.49
C ILE A 103 5.43 -2.44 -3.87
N GLN A 104 5.68 -2.55 -5.17
CA GLN A 104 6.99 -3.02 -5.62
C GLN A 104 8.11 -2.12 -5.13
N ALA A 105 7.91 -0.81 -5.23
CA ALA A 105 8.95 0.12 -4.80
C ALA A 105 9.20 0.01 -3.31
N ALA A 106 8.16 -0.30 -2.54
CA ALA A 106 8.30 -0.37 -1.09
C ALA A 106 9.08 -1.60 -0.64
N VAL A 107 8.95 -2.70 -1.38
CA VAL A 107 9.56 -3.95 -0.93
C VAL A 107 10.87 -4.27 -1.61
N GLU A 108 11.21 -3.57 -2.69
CA GLU A 108 12.46 -3.84 -3.38
C GLU A 108 13.56 -2.98 -2.86
N GLN A 109 14.74 -3.54 -2.78
CA GLN A 109 15.88 -2.76 -2.38
C GLN A 109 16.48 -2.09 -3.60
N PRO A 110 16.95 -0.86 -3.45
CA PRO A 110 17.61 -0.20 -4.55
C PRO A 110 18.82 -1.00 -5.01
N GLU A 111 19.00 -1.06 -6.31
CA GLU A 111 20.07 -1.83 -6.84
C GLU A 111 21.42 -1.32 -6.43
N GLU A 112 21.61 -0.04 -6.29
CA GLU A 112 22.88 0.44 -5.89
C GLU A 112 23.19 0.04 -4.47
N GLU A 113 22.22 -0.10 -3.60
CA GLU A 113 22.50 -0.58 -2.27
C GLU A 113 22.95 -2.00 -2.30
N LEU A 114 22.32 -2.81 -3.11
CA LEU A 114 22.73 -4.17 -3.23
C LEU A 114 24.12 -4.24 -3.81
N GLY A 115 24.41 -3.42 -4.77
CA GLY A 115 25.71 -3.45 -5.37
C GLY A 115 26.80 -3.09 -4.41
N GLU A 116 26.53 -2.18 -3.52
CA GLU A 116 27.51 -1.80 -2.57
C GLU A 116 27.82 -2.88 -1.58
N LYS A 117 26.85 -3.55 -1.06
CA LYS A 117 27.09 -4.56 -0.11
C LYS A 117 27.41 -5.83 -0.69
N THR A 118 26.85 -6.13 -1.81
CA THR A 118 26.98 -7.42 -2.38
C THR A 118 28.34 -7.93 -2.59
N PRO A 119 29.28 -7.15 -2.97
CA PRO A 119 30.57 -7.75 -3.29
C PRO A 119 31.11 -8.60 -2.18
N GLU A 120 31.02 -8.10 -1.00
CA GLU A 120 31.53 -8.91 0.05
C GLU A 120 30.56 -9.91 0.51
N ASP A 121 29.34 -9.55 0.61
CA ASP A 121 28.37 -10.48 1.08
C ASP A 121 28.24 -11.65 0.22
N GLU A 122 28.20 -11.46 -1.04
CA GLU A 122 28.03 -12.55 -1.87
C GLU A 122 29.17 -13.40 -1.98
N LYS A 123 30.33 -12.90 -1.90
CA LYS A 123 31.44 -13.74 -2.00
C LYS A 123 31.53 -14.64 -0.90
N ASN A 124 30.97 -14.35 0.17
CA ASN A 124 31.02 -15.26 1.27
C ASN A 124 29.97 -16.27 1.25
#